data_fac7a1eff5dc883cd35ae383d6e971de
#
_entry.id   fac7a1eff5dc883cd35ae383d6e971de
#
_cell.length_a   1.000
_cell.length_b   1.000
_cell.length_c   1.000
_cell.angle_alpha   90.00
_cell.angle_beta   90.00
_cell.angle_gamma   90.00
#
_symmetry.space_group_name_H-M   'P 1'
#
loop_
_entity.id
_entity.type
_entity.pdbx_description
1 polymer ?
#
loop_
_entity_poly.entity_id
_entity_poly.type
_entity_poly.pdbx_seq_one_letter_code
_entity_poly.pdbx_strand_id
1 'polypeptide(L)'
;MPGAMDLPRLYVPATLANLGSGFDALGVALDLYLEVEAHPAPEDAFLYEGEGHVEGTDNLIHEGYRAGMRALGLEPFPLRVRAFNPIPLARGMGSSSAALVAGVALADRLSGGRLGREGVFRVAAGLEGHPDNVAPAVFGGFVAALSDPPLAIPLPRPEGVRFVLAVPSYEVPTPLAREALPREVPLEDAIYNLARSALWPAALSSGRLEALREACRDRLHQPHRAHLMPGVLEAIEGALEAGALAAFVGGAGPTLAALARAGEEAPVIRALSAYRGPEGRTLVLGIGEGYFWKETCRPSP
;
A
#
# COMPACT_ATOMS: atom_id res chain seq x y z
N MET A 1 -6.72 36.84 -2.18
CA MET A 1 -6.99 35.49 -2.72
C MET A 1 -5.85 35.14 -3.63
N PRO A 2 -5.05 34.09 -3.41
CA PRO A 2 -4.14 33.63 -4.45
C PRO A 2 -4.99 33.25 -5.64
N GLY A 3 -4.62 33.70 -6.85
CA GLY A 3 -5.31 33.35 -8.10
C GLY A 3 -5.47 31.85 -8.20
N ALA A 4 -6.51 31.36 -8.91
CA ALA A 4 -6.83 29.95 -9.08
C ALA A 4 -5.59 29.17 -9.50
N MET A 5 -4.89 28.56 -8.54
CA MET A 5 -3.80 27.62 -8.82
C MET A 5 -4.49 26.31 -9.22
N ASP A 6 -4.52 26.04 -10.54
CA ASP A 6 -4.87 24.72 -11.02
C ASP A 6 -3.72 23.78 -10.63
N LEU A 7 -3.96 22.94 -9.63
CA LEU A 7 -3.02 21.89 -9.29
C LEU A 7 -3.11 20.77 -10.35
N PRO A 8 -1.98 20.19 -10.75
CA PRO A 8 -2.00 18.95 -11.51
C PRO A 8 -2.68 17.84 -10.70
N ARG A 9 -3.16 16.81 -11.38
CA ARG A 9 -3.77 15.65 -10.72
C ARG A 9 -2.68 14.84 -9.99
N LEU A 10 -2.96 14.48 -8.75
CA LEU A 10 -2.11 13.62 -7.92
C LEU A 10 -2.52 12.16 -8.09
N TYR A 11 -1.53 11.29 -8.23
CA TYR A 11 -1.67 9.84 -8.27
C TYR A 11 -0.90 9.23 -7.10
N VAL A 12 -1.57 8.40 -6.29
CA VAL A 12 -0.94 7.70 -5.16
C VAL A 12 -1.23 6.20 -5.28
N PRO A 13 -0.20 5.33 -5.29
CA PRO A 13 -0.40 3.91 -5.56
C PRO A 13 -1.07 3.15 -4.42
N ALA A 14 -1.76 2.06 -4.77
CA ALA A 14 -2.04 0.96 -3.88
C ALA A 14 -0.74 0.32 -3.40
N THR A 15 -0.75 -0.31 -2.23
CA THR A 15 0.44 -0.93 -1.65
C THR A 15 0.13 -2.27 -1.00
N LEU A 16 1.12 -3.16 -0.97
CA LEU A 16 1.10 -4.37 -0.18
C LEU A 16 2.18 -4.25 0.90
N ALA A 17 1.80 -4.45 2.13
CA ALA A 17 2.68 -4.41 3.29
C ALA A 17 3.06 -5.81 3.76
N ASN A 18 4.07 -5.91 4.59
CA ASN A 18 4.58 -7.11 5.25
C ASN A 18 5.35 -8.07 4.34
N LEU A 19 4.96 -8.30 3.11
CA LEU A 19 5.56 -9.24 2.16
C LEU A 19 5.86 -10.63 2.78
N GLY A 20 4.99 -11.11 3.66
CA GLY A 20 5.21 -12.29 4.49
C GLY A 20 6.09 -11.98 5.70
N SER A 21 7.36 -12.35 5.68
CA SER A 21 8.26 -12.24 6.83
C SER A 21 8.62 -10.82 7.30
N GLY A 22 8.38 -9.81 6.47
CA GLY A 22 8.79 -8.43 6.75
C GLY A 22 7.72 -7.60 7.45
N PHE A 23 7.10 -8.15 8.49
CA PHE A 23 6.02 -7.53 9.24
C PHE A 23 6.38 -6.11 9.73
N ASP A 24 5.51 -5.12 9.42
CA ASP A 24 5.67 -3.69 9.72
C ASP A 24 6.99 -3.05 9.19
N ALA A 25 7.72 -3.72 8.27
CA ALA A 25 9.01 -3.29 7.78
C ALA A 25 9.17 -3.28 6.25
N LEU A 26 8.48 -4.15 5.53
CA LEU A 26 8.61 -4.27 4.08
C LEU A 26 7.28 -3.97 3.38
N GLY A 27 7.37 -3.25 2.27
CA GLY A 27 6.21 -2.99 1.44
C GLY A 27 6.56 -2.83 -0.04
N VAL A 28 5.53 -2.86 -0.89
CA VAL A 28 5.66 -2.65 -2.33
C VAL A 28 4.49 -1.85 -2.87
N ALA A 29 4.76 -0.92 -3.79
CA ALA A 29 3.75 -0.18 -4.54
C ALA A 29 3.25 -1.00 -5.74
N LEU A 30 1.97 -0.86 -6.04
CA LEU A 30 1.29 -1.46 -7.19
C LEU A 30 0.89 -0.38 -8.21
N ASP A 31 0.77 -0.73 -9.48
CA ASP A 31 0.35 0.18 -10.56
C ASP A 31 -1.18 0.39 -10.62
N LEU A 32 -1.81 0.53 -9.47
CA LEU A 32 -3.21 0.89 -9.25
C LEU A 32 -3.25 2.15 -8.37
N TYR A 33 -3.83 3.24 -8.83
CA TYR A 33 -3.65 4.56 -8.21
C TYR A 33 -4.97 5.18 -7.74
N LEU A 34 -4.96 5.70 -6.52
CA LEU A 34 -5.88 6.74 -6.07
C LEU A 34 -5.55 8.03 -6.84
N GLU A 35 -6.55 8.63 -7.49
CA GLU A 35 -6.43 9.91 -8.20
C GLU A 35 -7.07 11.02 -7.38
N VAL A 36 -6.38 12.14 -7.19
CA VAL A 36 -6.89 13.28 -6.41
C VAL A 36 -6.69 14.58 -7.18
N GLU A 37 -7.77 15.35 -7.30
CA GLU A 37 -7.77 16.74 -7.70
C GLU A 37 -8.16 17.61 -6.51
N ALA A 38 -7.47 18.73 -6.30
CA ALA A 38 -7.78 19.63 -5.20
C ALA A 38 -7.61 21.09 -5.62
N HIS A 39 -8.49 21.96 -5.12
CA HIS A 39 -8.46 23.39 -5.39
C HIS A 39 -8.79 24.16 -4.11
N PRO A 40 -8.15 25.31 -3.84
CA PRO A 40 -8.60 26.22 -2.80
C PRO A 40 -10.07 26.59 -2.99
N ALA A 41 -10.84 26.62 -1.90
CA ALA A 41 -12.28 26.89 -1.91
C ALA A 41 -12.68 27.76 -0.72
N PRO A 42 -13.88 28.39 -0.74
CA PRO A 42 -14.38 29.14 0.42
C PRO A 42 -14.70 28.25 1.63
N GLU A 43 -15.03 26.99 1.40
CA GLU A 43 -15.32 25.98 2.41
C GLU A 43 -14.81 24.61 1.94
N ASP A 44 -14.55 23.69 2.89
CA ASP A 44 -14.16 22.32 2.57
C ASP A 44 -15.30 21.60 1.83
N ALA A 45 -14.97 20.92 0.74
CA ALA A 45 -15.89 20.07 -0.01
C ALA A 45 -15.18 18.80 -0.49
N PHE A 46 -15.90 17.68 -0.50
CA PHE A 46 -15.38 16.39 -0.90
C PHE A 46 -16.33 15.66 -1.83
N LEU A 47 -15.80 15.22 -2.97
CA LEU A 47 -16.48 14.33 -3.92
C LEU A 47 -15.66 13.06 -4.06
N TYR A 48 -16.29 11.92 -3.78
CA TYR A 48 -15.66 10.61 -3.85
C TYR A 48 -16.32 9.74 -4.89
N GLU A 49 -15.54 9.07 -5.71
CA GLU A 49 -15.96 8.08 -6.69
C GLU A 49 -15.03 6.85 -6.59
N GLY A 50 -15.56 5.64 -6.81
CA GLY A 50 -14.77 4.42 -6.87
C GLY A 50 -15.18 3.36 -5.85
N GLU A 51 -14.22 2.68 -5.26
CA GLU A 51 -14.41 1.54 -4.36
C GLU A 51 -14.94 1.98 -2.99
N GLY A 52 -16.03 1.33 -2.56
CA GLY A 52 -16.66 1.63 -1.28
C GLY A 52 -17.37 2.98 -1.25
N HIS A 53 -17.54 3.52 -0.05
CA HIS A 53 -18.24 4.77 0.18
C HIS A 53 -17.53 5.60 1.23
N VAL A 54 -17.19 6.84 0.87
CA VAL A 54 -16.57 7.80 1.77
C VAL A 54 -17.27 9.15 1.63
N GLU A 55 -17.82 9.68 2.71
CA GLU A 55 -18.56 10.93 2.73
C GLU A 55 -17.92 11.98 3.63
N GLY A 56 -18.22 13.24 3.32
CA GLY A 56 -17.86 14.39 4.16
C GLY A 56 -16.37 14.73 4.12
N THR A 57 -16.04 15.79 4.83
CA THR A 57 -14.69 16.36 4.89
C THR A 57 -13.88 15.85 6.10
N ASP A 58 -14.45 14.95 6.89
CA ASP A 58 -13.76 14.21 7.95
C ASP A 58 -13.25 12.87 7.40
N ASN A 59 -12.30 12.96 6.47
CA ASN A 59 -11.72 11.81 5.76
C ASN A 59 -10.19 11.90 5.76
N LEU A 60 -9.52 10.78 5.47
CA LEU A 60 -8.07 10.64 5.57
C LEU A 60 -7.28 11.58 4.64
N ILE A 61 -7.84 12.01 3.50
CA ILE A 61 -7.17 12.97 2.62
C ILE A 61 -7.12 14.35 3.31
N HIS A 62 -8.24 14.82 3.88
CA HIS A 62 -8.28 16.08 4.63
C HIS A 62 -7.47 16.01 5.92
N GLU A 63 -7.46 14.85 6.60
CA GLU A 63 -6.62 14.62 7.79
C GLU A 63 -5.13 14.75 7.45
N GLY A 64 -4.67 14.05 6.42
CA GLY A 64 -3.31 14.15 5.91
C GLY A 64 -2.93 15.57 5.50
N TYR A 65 -3.81 16.28 4.79
CA TYR A 65 -3.61 17.67 4.41
C TYR A 65 -3.43 18.58 5.61
N ARG A 66 -4.35 18.51 6.57
CA ARG A 66 -4.27 19.32 7.81
C ARG A 66 -3.01 19.01 8.61
N ALA A 67 -2.61 17.75 8.69
CA ALA A 67 -1.38 17.34 9.37
C ALA A 67 -0.12 17.84 8.64
N GLY A 68 -0.09 17.77 7.32
CA GLY A 68 1.00 18.30 6.50
C GLY A 68 1.16 19.82 6.67
N MET A 69 0.05 20.58 6.67
CA MET A 69 0.07 22.03 6.92
C MET A 69 0.60 22.34 8.33
N ARG A 70 0.11 21.64 9.36
CA ARG A 70 0.60 21.80 10.74
C ARG A 70 2.09 21.49 10.88
N ALA A 71 2.57 20.43 10.23
CA ALA A 71 4.00 20.08 10.23
C ALA A 71 4.90 21.17 9.63
N LEU A 72 4.33 22.01 8.77
CA LEU A 72 5.00 23.19 8.18
C LEU A 72 4.82 24.48 9.02
N GLY A 73 4.06 24.43 10.12
CA GLY A 73 3.70 25.61 10.90
C GLY A 73 2.74 26.55 10.17
N LEU A 74 1.92 26.00 9.24
CA LEU A 74 0.94 26.73 8.45
C LEU A 74 -0.49 26.37 8.90
N GLU A 75 -1.37 27.38 8.86
CA GLU A 75 -2.80 27.13 9.03
C GLU A 75 -3.40 26.51 7.76
N PRO A 76 -4.15 25.41 7.89
CA PRO A 76 -4.84 24.82 6.74
C PRO A 76 -5.97 25.74 6.28
N PHE A 77 -6.11 25.91 4.98
CA PHE A 77 -7.23 26.61 4.36
C PHE A 77 -8.17 25.62 3.66
N PRO A 78 -9.45 25.98 3.45
CA PRO A 78 -10.40 25.05 2.87
C PRO A 78 -10.07 24.62 1.45
N LEU A 79 -10.30 23.32 1.17
CA LEU A 79 -10.09 22.71 -0.14
C LEU A 79 -11.38 22.05 -0.66
N ARG A 80 -11.63 22.21 -1.95
CA ARG A 80 -12.50 21.30 -2.69
C ARG A 80 -11.64 20.16 -3.22
N VAL A 81 -11.91 18.94 -2.77
CA VAL A 81 -11.20 17.73 -3.15
C VAL A 81 -12.13 16.81 -3.94
N ARG A 82 -11.68 16.29 -5.08
CA ARG A 82 -12.30 15.21 -5.82
C ARG A 82 -11.34 14.02 -5.83
N ALA A 83 -11.79 12.86 -5.36
CA ALA A 83 -11.02 11.63 -5.34
C ALA A 83 -11.71 10.54 -6.18
N PHE A 84 -10.94 9.89 -7.07
CA PHE A 84 -11.33 8.65 -7.72
C PHE A 84 -10.45 7.53 -7.18
N ASN A 85 -11.06 6.57 -6.47
CA ASN A 85 -10.33 5.51 -5.77
C ASN A 85 -10.69 4.11 -6.29
N PRO A 86 -9.88 3.50 -7.17
CA PRO A 86 -10.07 2.13 -7.60
C PRO A 86 -9.48 1.09 -6.63
N ILE A 87 -8.85 1.53 -5.51
CA ILE A 87 -8.20 0.64 -4.55
C ILE A 87 -9.26 0.05 -3.60
N PRO A 88 -9.43 -1.27 -3.53
CA PRO A 88 -10.39 -1.90 -2.63
C PRO A 88 -10.20 -1.49 -1.17
N LEU A 89 -11.29 -0.98 -0.54
CA LEU A 89 -11.25 -0.56 0.86
C LEU A 89 -11.22 -1.76 1.81
N ALA A 90 -10.49 -1.65 2.92
CA ALA A 90 -10.40 -2.68 3.97
C ALA A 90 -10.04 -4.09 3.44
N ARG A 91 -9.23 -4.15 2.39
CA ARG A 91 -8.78 -5.40 1.73
C ARG A 91 -7.27 -5.62 1.80
N GLY A 92 -6.54 -4.85 2.63
CA GLY A 92 -5.08 -5.00 2.75
C GLY A 92 -4.29 -4.49 1.55
N MET A 93 -4.83 -3.52 0.80
CA MET A 93 -4.20 -2.91 -0.37
C MET A 93 -3.78 -1.45 -0.15
N GLY A 94 -3.63 -1.01 1.09
CA GLY A 94 -3.05 0.28 1.45
C GLY A 94 -3.88 1.51 1.09
N SER A 95 -5.23 1.39 0.96
CA SER A 95 -6.09 2.52 0.58
C SER A 95 -6.06 3.65 1.63
N SER A 96 -5.97 3.35 2.94
CA SER A 96 -5.83 4.36 4.00
C SER A 96 -4.53 5.14 3.86
N SER A 97 -3.42 4.42 3.71
CA SER A 97 -2.09 5.03 3.53
C SER A 97 -2.03 5.87 2.26
N ALA A 98 -2.66 5.42 1.16
CA ALA A 98 -2.75 6.20 -0.07
C ALA A 98 -3.50 7.53 0.15
N ALA A 99 -4.60 7.50 0.92
CA ALA A 99 -5.38 8.71 1.23
C ALA A 99 -4.59 9.69 2.14
N LEU A 100 -3.92 9.19 3.19
CA LEU A 100 -3.06 10.01 4.05
C LEU A 100 -1.90 10.64 3.28
N VAL A 101 -1.19 9.83 2.47
CA VAL A 101 -0.10 10.32 1.60
C VAL A 101 -0.61 11.38 0.62
N ALA A 102 -1.80 11.17 0.02
CA ALA A 102 -2.40 12.17 -0.87
C ALA A 102 -2.61 13.50 -0.16
N GLY A 103 -3.18 13.49 1.04
CA GLY A 103 -3.40 14.70 1.83
C GLY A 103 -2.10 15.43 2.18
N VAL A 104 -1.08 14.71 2.67
CA VAL A 104 0.22 15.32 3.02
C VAL A 104 0.94 15.84 1.77
N ALA A 105 0.86 15.13 0.64
CA ALA A 105 1.44 15.59 -0.63
C ALA A 105 0.73 16.84 -1.18
N LEU A 106 -0.60 16.99 -0.96
CA LEU A 106 -1.31 18.24 -1.25
C LEU A 106 -0.76 19.40 -0.41
N ALA A 107 -0.55 19.20 0.91
CA ALA A 107 0.04 20.22 1.77
C ALA A 107 1.45 20.61 1.31
N ASP A 108 2.27 19.64 0.97
CA ASP A 108 3.61 19.88 0.41
C ASP A 108 3.55 20.73 -0.87
N ARG A 109 2.71 20.33 -1.83
CA ARG A 109 2.56 21.04 -3.11
C ARG A 109 2.09 22.47 -2.92
N LEU A 110 1.07 22.68 -2.09
CA LEU A 110 0.47 23.99 -1.80
C LEU A 110 1.41 24.92 -1.04
N SER A 111 2.37 24.38 -0.29
CA SER A 111 3.40 25.14 0.43
C SER A 111 4.69 25.35 -0.39
N GLY A 112 4.72 24.94 -1.66
CA GLY A 112 5.88 25.10 -2.54
C GLY A 112 6.94 23.99 -2.39
N GLY A 113 6.57 22.78 -1.96
CA GLY A 113 7.45 21.62 -1.88
C GLY A 113 8.39 21.62 -0.67
N ARG A 114 7.97 22.21 0.44
CA ARG A 114 8.80 22.42 1.64
C ARG A 114 9.05 21.14 2.46
N LEU A 115 8.18 20.12 2.36
CA LEU A 115 8.38 18.83 3.02
C LEU A 115 9.30 17.92 2.20
N GLY A 116 9.11 17.90 0.90
CA GLY A 116 9.71 16.90 0.01
C GLY A 116 9.22 15.48 0.34
N ARG A 117 9.67 14.49 -0.43
CA ARG A 117 9.22 13.09 -0.25
C ARG A 117 9.49 12.55 1.16
N GLU A 118 10.67 12.84 1.73
CA GLU A 118 11.04 12.41 3.09
C GLU A 118 10.13 13.02 4.15
N GLY A 119 9.75 14.30 4.01
CA GLY A 119 8.82 14.96 4.91
C GLY A 119 7.41 14.40 4.77
N VAL A 120 6.95 14.16 3.54
CA VAL A 120 5.65 13.50 3.28
C VAL A 120 5.61 12.14 3.93
N PHE A 121 6.66 11.32 3.77
CA PHE A 121 6.77 10.01 4.41
C PHE A 121 6.68 10.12 5.94
N ARG A 122 7.48 10.98 6.56
CA ARG A 122 7.50 11.12 8.03
C ARG A 122 6.14 11.52 8.60
N VAL A 123 5.47 12.49 7.98
CA VAL A 123 4.16 12.96 8.45
C VAL A 123 3.10 11.87 8.27
N ALA A 124 3.03 11.26 7.10
CA ALA A 124 2.02 10.23 6.81
C ALA A 124 2.25 8.95 7.64
N ALA A 125 3.51 8.51 7.84
CA ALA A 125 3.82 7.35 8.67
C ALA A 125 3.49 7.59 10.15
N GLY A 126 3.67 8.82 10.64
CA GLY A 126 3.26 9.21 11.99
C GLY A 126 1.74 9.17 12.20
N LEU A 127 0.95 9.44 11.17
CA LEU A 127 -0.52 9.33 11.20
C LEU A 127 -1.00 7.88 11.12
N GLU A 128 -0.43 7.11 10.21
CA GLU A 128 -0.81 5.71 9.98
C GLU A 128 -0.39 4.79 11.15
N GLY A 129 0.72 5.11 11.81
CA GLY A 129 1.28 4.34 12.92
C GLY A 129 2.19 3.18 12.49
N HIS A 130 2.32 2.91 11.20
CA HIS A 130 3.24 1.94 10.61
C HIS A 130 3.72 2.40 9.23
N PRO A 131 5.00 2.11 8.84
CA PRO A 131 5.61 2.73 7.67
C PRO A 131 5.45 1.90 6.38
N ASP A 132 5.12 0.62 6.48
CA ASP A 132 5.23 -0.41 5.44
C ASP A 132 4.29 -0.23 4.24
N ASN A 133 3.13 0.46 4.42
CA ASN A 133 2.27 0.91 3.32
C ASN A 133 2.62 2.34 2.88
N VAL A 134 2.95 3.22 3.82
CA VAL A 134 3.25 4.62 3.52
C VAL A 134 4.53 4.76 2.71
N ALA A 135 5.58 4.03 3.07
CA ALA A 135 6.86 4.11 2.39
C ALA A 135 6.75 3.78 0.88
N PRO A 136 6.18 2.64 0.45
CA PRO A 136 6.02 2.40 -0.99
C PRO A 136 5.01 3.34 -1.66
N ALA A 137 4.00 3.85 -0.95
CA ALA A 137 3.11 4.88 -1.50
C ALA A 137 3.87 6.18 -1.84
N VAL A 138 4.88 6.52 -1.06
CA VAL A 138 5.72 7.72 -1.28
C VAL A 138 6.84 7.47 -2.27
N PHE A 139 7.60 6.38 -2.13
CA PHE A 139 8.86 6.17 -2.89
C PHE A 139 8.69 5.25 -4.11
N GLY A 140 7.64 4.45 -4.16
CA GLY A 140 7.41 3.45 -5.20
C GLY A 140 8.25 2.19 -5.05
N GLY A 141 7.95 1.17 -5.85
CA GLY A 141 8.68 -0.08 -5.85
C GLY A 141 8.63 -0.83 -4.52
N PHE A 142 9.62 -1.68 -4.27
CA PHE A 142 9.85 -2.32 -2.99
C PHE A 142 10.59 -1.36 -2.05
N VAL A 143 10.17 -1.30 -0.79
CA VAL A 143 10.77 -0.41 0.22
C VAL A 143 10.92 -1.15 1.54
N ALA A 144 12.09 -0.99 2.18
CA ALA A 144 12.29 -1.32 3.59
C ALA A 144 12.14 -0.03 4.42
N ALA A 145 11.38 -0.08 5.51
CA ALA A 145 11.09 1.10 6.30
C ALA A 145 11.10 0.83 7.81
N LEU A 146 11.37 1.88 8.58
CA LEU A 146 11.31 1.91 10.04
C LEU A 146 10.38 3.04 10.48
N SER A 147 9.72 2.85 11.64
CA SER A 147 8.90 3.88 12.28
C SER A 147 9.73 4.82 13.16
N ASP A 148 10.74 4.30 13.85
CA ASP A 148 11.55 5.06 14.81
C ASP A 148 13.04 4.66 14.74
N PRO A 149 13.93 5.58 14.28
CA PRO A 149 13.57 6.83 13.58
C PRO A 149 12.87 6.55 12.25
N PRO A 150 11.98 7.45 11.76
CA PRO A 150 11.33 7.28 10.47
C PRO A 150 12.37 7.25 9.33
N LEU A 151 12.52 6.09 8.71
CA LEU A 151 13.49 5.85 7.63
C LEU A 151 12.86 4.94 6.59
N ALA A 152 13.04 5.25 5.31
CA ALA A 152 12.63 4.41 4.20
C ALA A 152 13.76 4.26 3.19
N ILE A 153 14.03 3.03 2.76
CA ILE A 153 15.08 2.72 1.79
C ILE A 153 14.45 1.95 0.64
N PRO A 154 14.37 2.56 -0.57
CA PRO A 154 13.96 1.86 -1.77
C PRO A 154 14.88 0.68 -2.06
N LEU A 155 14.28 -0.45 -2.43
CA LEU A 155 14.99 -1.66 -2.83
C LEU A 155 14.99 -1.80 -4.37
N PRO A 156 15.89 -2.61 -4.94
CA PRO A 156 15.89 -2.87 -6.39
C PRO A 156 14.55 -3.41 -6.86
N ARG A 157 14.11 -2.91 -8.03
CA ARG A 157 12.87 -3.28 -8.67
C ARG A 157 13.13 -4.36 -9.71
N PRO A 158 12.66 -5.61 -9.52
CA PRO A 158 12.82 -6.65 -10.52
C PRO A 158 11.95 -6.36 -11.75
N GLU A 159 12.50 -6.65 -12.93
CA GLU A 159 11.76 -6.59 -14.19
C GLU A 159 11.10 -7.93 -14.51
N GLY A 160 10.11 -7.93 -15.40
CA GLY A 160 9.47 -9.15 -15.90
C GLY A 160 8.69 -9.91 -14.83
N VAL A 161 8.16 -9.22 -13.82
CA VAL A 161 7.28 -9.81 -12.79
C VAL A 161 5.97 -9.04 -12.68
N ARG A 162 4.92 -9.74 -12.23
CA ARG A 162 3.61 -9.18 -11.93
C ARG A 162 3.03 -9.76 -10.66
N PHE A 163 2.22 -8.98 -9.98
CA PHE A 163 1.43 -9.44 -8.85
C PHE A 163 0.08 -9.97 -9.35
N VAL A 164 -0.25 -11.19 -8.95
CA VAL A 164 -1.59 -11.76 -9.04
C VAL A 164 -2.24 -11.62 -7.67
N LEU A 165 -3.32 -10.87 -7.59
CA LEU A 165 -4.03 -10.61 -6.36
C LEU A 165 -5.37 -11.34 -6.36
N ALA A 166 -5.61 -12.17 -5.37
CA ALA A 166 -6.93 -12.70 -5.05
C ALA A 166 -7.56 -11.80 -3.98
N VAL A 167 -8.58 -11.04 -4.37
CA VAL A 167 -9.29 -10.08 -3.51
C VAL A 167 -10.66 -10.64 -3.18
N PRO A 168 -10.85 -11.26 -1.99
CA PRO A 168 -12.17 -11.73 -1.53
C PRO A 168 -13.18 -10.59 -1.36
N SER A 169 -14.47 -10.92 -1.35
CA SER A 169 -15.55 -9.94 -1.18
C SER A 169 -15.73 -9.45 0.26
N TYR A 170 -15.23 -10.20 1.26
CA TYR A 170 -15.31 -9.81 2.67
C TYR A 170 -14.15 -8.91 3.10
N GLU A 171 -14.31 -8.24 4.24
CA GLU A 171 -13.33 -7.29 4.81
C GLU A 171 -12.64 -7.88 6.04
N VAL A 172 -11.38 -7.47 6.24
CA VAL A 172 -10.65 -7.70 7.49
C VAL A 172 -10.15 -6.35 7.99
N PRO A 173 -10.84 -5.75 8.99
CA PRO A 173 -10.40 -4.50 9.59
C PRO A 173 -9.02 -4.62 10.23
N THR A 174 -8.14 -3.64 9.99
CA THR A 174 -6.78 -3.63 10.53
C THR A 174 -6.71 -3.79 12.05
N PRO A 175 -7.58 -3.15 12.87
CA PRO A 175 -7.58 -3.38 14.31
C PRO A 175 -7.80 -4.85 14.67
N LEU A 176 -8.78 -5.52 14.06
CA LEU A 176 -9.06 -6.94 14.28
C LEU A 176 -7.86 -7.83 13.91
N ALA A 177 -7.21 -7.54 12.77
CA ALA A 177 -6.01 -8.28 12.36
C ALA A 177 -4.82 -8.07 13.33
N ARG A 178 -4.73 -6.90 13.98
CA ARG A 178 -3.69 -6.64 15.00
C ARG A 178 -4.02 -7.31 16.33
N GLU A 179 -5.29 -7.37 16.75
CA GLU A 179 -5.74 -8.07 17.96
C GLU A 179 -5.48 -9.59 17.89
N ALA A 180 -5.46 -10.16 16.67
CA ALA A 180 -5.16 -11.58 16.46
C ALA A 180 -3.68 -11.94 16.72
N LEU A 181 -2.79 -10.96 16.85
CA LEU A 181 -1.35 -11.20 17.04
C LEU A 181 -1.02 -11.56 18.49
N PRO A 182 -0.09 -12.50 18.73
CA PRO A 182 0.39 -12.79 20.07
C PRO A 182 1.21 -11.63 20.60
N ARG A 183 1.19 -11.42 21.93
CA ARG A 183 2.03 -10.42 22.60
C ARG A 183 3.49 -10.85 22.71
N GLU A 184 3.75 -12.13 22.69
CA GLU A 184 5.06 -12.75 22.79
C GLU A 184 5.17 -13.87 21.75
N VAL A 185 6.35 -14.06 21.20
CA VAL A 185 6.65 -15.12 20.23
C VAL A 185 7.87 -15.92 20.67
N PRO A 186 7.94 -17.23 20.38
CA PRO A 186 9.14 -18.03 20.60
C PRO A 186 10.35 -17.42 19.90
N LEU A 187 11.52 -17.43 20.54
CA LEU A 187 12.75 -16.91 19.94
C LEU A 187 13.05 -17.58 18.59
N GLU A 188 12.75 -18.87 18.44
CA GLU A 188 12.93 -19.61 17.20
C GLU A 188 12.10 -19.06 16.04
N ASP A 189 10.87 -18.59 16.30
CA ASP A 189 10.01 -17.98 15.30
C ASP A 189 10.47 -16.56 14.95
N ALA A 190 10.98 -15.81 15.93
CA ALA A 190 11.62 -14.52 15.69
C ALA A 190 12.87 -14.68 14.79
N ILE A 191 13.75 -15.65 15.08
CA ILE A 191 14.92 -15.98 14.26
C ILE A 191 14.51 -16.42 12.85
N TYR A 192 13.47 -17.25 12.75
CA TYR A 192 12.92 -17.72 11.48
C TYR A 192 12.51 -16.54 10.58
N ASN A 193 11.73 -15.58 11.12
CA ASN A 193 11.30 -14.40 10.38
C ASN A 193 12.46 -13.45 10.07
N LEU A 194 13.35 -13.19 11.04
CA LEU A 194 14.51 -12.31 10.83
C LEU A 194 15.37 -12.78 9.65
N ALA A 195 15.69 -14.07 9.60
CA ALA A 195 16.48 -14.65 8.51
C ALA A 195 15.78 -14.50 7.15
N ARG A 196 14.46 -14.69 7.10
CA ARG A 196 13.67 -14.59 5.85
C ARG A 196 13.45 -13.16 5.41
N SER A 197 13.20 -12.25 6.35
CA SER A 197 13.09 -10.83 6.05
C SER A 197 14.39 -10.28 5.43
N ALA A 198 15.54 -10.71 5.92
CA ALA A 198 16.84 -10.35 5.35
C ALA A 198 17.06 -10.89 3.92
N LEU A 199 16.36 -11.95 3.51
CA LEU A 199 16.45 -12.47 2.15
C LEU A 199 15.77 -11.57 1.12
N TRP A 200 14.76 -10.78 1.49
CA TRP A 200 14.09 -9.89 0.54
C TRP A 200 15.06 -8.92 -0.14
N PRO A 201 15.75 -8.01 0.58
CA PRO A 201 16.70 -7.12 -0.05
C PRO A 201 17.86 -7.85 -0.73
N ALA A 202 18.32 -8.98 -0.16
CA ALA A 202 19.39 -9.77 -0.75
C ALA A 202 19.00 -10.41 -2.09
N ALA A 203 17.80 -10.99 -2.19
CA ALA A 203 17.28 -11.59 -3.41
C ALA A 203 17.03 -10.54 -4.49
N LEU A 204 16.41 -9.40 -4.14
CA LEU A 204 16.16 -8.30 -5.07
C LEU A 204 17.46 -7.70 -5.61
N SER A 205 18.47 -7.48 -4.74
CA SER A 205 19.76 -6.91 -5.13
C SER A 205 20.63 -7.83 -5.98
N SER A 206 20.53 -9.14 -5.74
CA SER A 206 21.32 -10.13 -6.51
C SER A 206 20.61 -10.68 -7.73
N GLY A 207 19.32 -10.33 -7.96
CA GLY A 207 18.49 -10.88 -9.02
C GLY A 207 18.08 -12.34 -8.81
N ARG A 208 18.33 -12.91 -7.62
CA ARG A 208 17.98 -14.31 -7.28
C ARG A 208 16.53 -14.42 -6.82
N LEU A 209 15.59 -14.14 -7.73
CA LEU A 209 14.17 -14.03 -7.40
C LEU A 209 13.56 -15.34 -6.88
N GLU A 210 14.12 -16.50 -7.18
CA GLU A 210 13.70 -17.81 -6.63
C GLU A 210 13.80 -17.86 -5.10
N ALA A 211 14.73 -17.11 -4.49
CA ALA A 211 14.87 -17.03 -3.05
C ALA A 211 13.68 -16.35 -2.35
N LEU A 212 12.86 -15.60 -3.11
CA LEU A 212 11.66 -14.94 -2.59
C LEU A 212 10.62 -15.95 -2.11
N ARG A 213 10.64 -17.18 -2.63
CA ARG A 213 9.80 -18.29 -2.16
C ARG A 213 10.01 -18.61 -0.68
N GLU A 214 11.25 -18.56 -0.22
CA GLU A 214 11.57 -18.70 1.19
C GLU A 214 11.44 -17.38 1.95
N ALA A 215 11.79 -16.27 1.32
CA ALA A 215 11.72 -14.95 1.93
C ALA A 215 10.29 -14.58 2.38
N CYS A 216 9.25 -14.98 1.64
CA CYS A 216 7.86 -14.65 1.98
C CYS A 216 7.23 -15.53 3.08
N ARG A 217 7.91 -16.59 3.55
CA ARG A 217 7.40 -17.45 4.61
C ARG A 217 7.44 -16.73 5.95
N ASP A 218 6.38 -16.91 6.74
CA ASP A 218 6.16 -16.14 7.96
C ASP A 218 5.62 -17.03 9.09
N ARG A 219 6.04 -16.70 10.31
CA ARG A 219 5.55 -17.30 11.55
C ARG A 219 5.03 -16.28 12.57
N LEU A 220 5.15 -14.97 12.26
CA LEU A 220 4.82 -13.91 13.22
C LEU A 220 3.40 -13.38 13.07
N HIS A 221 2.84 -13.35 11.86
CA HIS A 221 1.52 -12.72 11.68
C HIS A 221 0.53 -13.54 10.86
N GLN A 222 0.91 -14.13 9.72
CA GLN A 222 -0.02 -14.82 8.84
C GLN A 222 -0.69 -16.04 9.51
N PRO A 223 0.03 -16.94 10.23
CA PRO A 223 -0.61 -18.06 10.91
C PRO A 223 -1.61 -17.62 11.98
N HIS A 224 -1.30 -16.53 12.70
CA HIS A 224 -2.15 -16.02 13.77
C HIS A 224 -3.41 -15.34 13.23
N ARG A 225 -3.36 -14.76 12.03
CA ARG A 225 -4.49 -14.11 11.34
C ARG A 225 -5.30 -15.07 10.47
N ALA A 226 -4.83 -16.31 10.24
CA ALA A 226 -5.44 -17.24 9.30
C ALA A 226 -6.91 -17.56 9.62
N HIS A 227 -7.30 -17.55 10.89
CA HIS A 227 -8.70 -17.77 11.31
C HIS A 227 -9.66 -16.67 10.82
N LEU A 228 -9.15 -15.47 10.49
CA LEU A 228 -9.91 -14.36 9.89
C LEU A 228 -10.04 -14.51 8.36
N MET A 229 -9.28 -15.42 7.76
CA MET A 229 -9.13 -15.59 6.32
C MET A 229 -9.14 -17.08 5.95
N PRO A 230 -10.31 -17.76 6.01
CA PRO A 230 -10.39 -19.19 5.79
C PRO A 230 -9.74 -19.64 4.49
N GLY A 231 -8.84 -20.64 4.55
CA GLY A 231 -8.12 -21.20 3.40
C GLY A 231 -6.90 -20.40 2.94
N VAL A 232 -6.50 -19.34 3.65
CA VAL A 232 -5.39 -18.45 3.21
C VAL A 232 -4.04 -19.17 3.19
N LEU A 233 -3.73 -20.02 4.18
CA LEU A 233 -2.44 -20.71 4.25
C LEU A 233 -2.32 -21.76 3.13
N GLU A 234 -3.37 -22.50 2.88
CA GLU A 234 -3.46 -23.47 1.76
C GLU A 234 -3.34 -22.76 0.42
N ALA A 235 -3.95 -21.58 0.29
CA ALA A 235 -3.87 -20.79 -0.94
C ALA A 235 -2.47 -20.21 -1.17
N ILE A 236 -1.75 -19.82 -0.11
CA ILE A 236 -0.33 -19.42 -0.20
C ILE A 236 0.52 -20.57 -0.76
N GLU A 237 0.41 -21.77 -0.16
CA GLU A 237 1.17 -22.94 -0.65
C GLU A 237 0.77 -23.31 -2.08
N GLY A 238 -0.52 -23.34 -2.40
CA GLY A 238 -1.01 -23.62 -3.76
C GLY A 238 -0.49 -22.61 -4.80
N ALA A 239 -0.38 -21.33 -4.47
CA ALA A 239 0.22 -20.34 -5.37
C ALA A 239 1.72 -20.58 -5.59
N LEU A 240 2.46 -20.93 -4.53
CA LEU A 240 3.88 -21.28 -4.63
C LEU A 240 4.09 -22.56 -5.45
N GLU A 241 3.27 -23.59 -5.26
CA GLU A 241 3.30 -24.82 -6.07
C GLU A 241 2.95 -24.57 -7.54
N ALA A 242 2.07 -23.60 -7.81
CA ALA A 242 1.72 -23.16 -9.15
C ALA A 242 2.79 -22.31 -9.85
N GLY A 243 3.94 -22.07 -9.21
CA GLY A 243 5.10 -21.38 -9.78
C GLY A 243 5.26 -19.92 -9.37
N ALA A 244 4.51 -19.43 -8.38
CA ALA A 244 4.75 -18.10 -7.85
C ALA A 244 6.13 -18.01 -7.18
N LEU A 245 6.82 -16.89 -7.41
CA LEU A 245 8.11 -16.54 -6.78
C LEU A 245 7.94 -16.21 -5.29
N ALA A 246 6.78 -15.64 -4.92
CA ALA A 246 6.39 -15.37 -3.54
C ALA A 246 4.87 -15.39 -3.45
N ALA A 247 4.32 -15.73 -2.27
CA ALA A 247 2.89 -15.59 -1.98
C ALA A 247 2.69 -15.24 -0.51
N PHE A 248 1.84 -14.24 -0.23
CA PHE A 248 1.65 -13.72 1.12
C PHE A 248 0.35 -12.92 1.23
N VAL A 249 -0.10 -12.69 2.46
CA VAL A 249 -1.23 -11.81 2.77
C VAL A 249 -0.82 -10.34 2.61
N GLY A 250 -1.55 -9.57 1.83
CA GLY A 250 -1.35 -8.12 1.69
C GLY A 250 -1.80 -7.38 2.95
N GLY A 251 -0.87 -6.74 3.64
CA GLY A 251 -1.16 -5.94 4.83
C GLY A 251 -1.91 -6.71 5.93
N ALA A 252 -3.11 -6.23 6.27
CA ALA A 252 -4.01 -6.89 7.22
C ALA A 252 -4.82 -8.05 6.59
N GLY A 253 -4.85 -8.15 5.27
CA GLY A 253 -5.70 -9.05 4.51
C GLY A 253 -7.07 -8.41 4.17
N PRO A 254 -8.02 -9.17 3.58
CA PRO A 254 -7.91 -10.57 3.18
C PRO A 254 -7.23 -10.78 1.80
N THR A 255 -6.77 -9.75 1.11
CA THR A 255 -6.09 -9.94 -0.17
C THR A 255 -4.88 -10.84 -0.02
N LEU A 256 -4.82 -11.90 -0.84
CA LEU A 256 -3.64 -12.71 -1.02
C LEU A 256 -2.93 -12.26 -2.30
N ALA A 257 -1.65 -11.93 -2.17
CA ALA A 257 -0.79 -11.51 -3.27
C ALA A 257 0.21 -12.61 -3.62
N ALA A 258 0.36 -12.90 -4.90
CA ALA A 258 1.39 -13.79 -5.42
C ALA A 258 2.22 -13.07 -6.49
N LEU A 259 3.54 -13.12 -6.38
CA LEU A 259 4.46 -12.58 -7.37
C LEU A 259 4.77 -13.67 -8.41
N ALA A 260 4.44 -13.43 -9.66
CA ALA A 260 4.68 -14.36 -10.78
C ALA A 260 5.61 -13.72 -11.83
N ARG A 261 6.25 -14.53 -12.66
CA ARG A 261 6.92 -14.06 -13.87
C ARG A 261 5.86 -13.56 -14.86
N ALA A 262 6.15 -12.47 -15.55
CA ALA A 262 5.25 -11.93 -16.57
C ALA A 262 5.05 -12.96 -17.70
N GLY A 263 3.78 -13.26 -18.00
CA GLY A 263 3.38 -14.31 -18.95
C GLY A 263 3.14 -15.68 -18.30
N GLU A 264 3.46 -15.86 -17.01
CA GLU A 264 3.27 -17.12 -16.27
C GLU A 264 2.19 -17.00 -15.17
N GLU A 265 1.30 -15.99 -15.24
CA GLU A 265 0.30 -15.71 -14.20
C GLU A 265 -0.85 -16.73 -14.18
N ALA A 266 -1.17 -17.36 -15.32
CA ALA A 266 -2.37 -18.17 -15.47
C ALA A 266 -2.46 -19.40 -14.51
N PRO A 267 -1.39 -20.18 -14.23
CA PRO A 267 -1.43 -21.22 -13.20
C PRO A 267 -1.69 -20.67 -11.80
N VAL A 268 -1.07 -19.53 -11.45
CA VAL A 268 -1.23 -18.88 -10.14
C VAL A 268 -2.66 -18.35 -9.97
N ILE A 269 -3.24 -17.72 -11.00
CA ILE A 269 -4.65 -17.29 -11.01
C ILE A 269 -5.59 -18.46 -10.71
N ARG A 270 -5.36 -19.62 -11.34
CA ARG A 270 -6.18 -20.82 -11.09
C ARG A 270 -6.04 -21.33 -9.66
N ALA A 271 -4.82 -21.37 -9.13
CA ALA A 271 -4.54 -21.82 -7.76
C ALA A 271 -5.25 -20.92 -6.72
N LEU A 272 -5.33 -19.62 -6.97
CA LEU A 272 -5.95 -18.66 -6.07
C LEU A 272 -7.48 -18.55 -6.20
N SER A 273 -8.07 -19.17 -7.21
CA SER A 273 -9.51 -18.97 -7.51
C SER A 273 -10.45 -19.44 -6.41
N ALA A 274 -10.13 -20.54 -5.70
CA ALA A 274 -10.94 -21.05 -4.60
C ALA A 274 -10.92 -20.09 -3.40
N TYR A 275 -9.75 -19.57 -3.04
CA TYR A 275 -9.60 -18.59 -1.94
C TYR A 275 -10.30 -17.26 -2.24
N ARG A 276 -10.15 -16.77 -3.47
CA ARG A 276 -10.82 -15.55 -3.91
C ARG A 276 -12.34 -15.65 -3.76
N GLY A 277 -12.91 -16.82 -3.99
CA GLY A 277 -14.36 -17.05 -4.03
C GLY A 277 -15.04 -16.50 -5.29
N PRO A 278 -16.33 -16.80 -5.50
CA PRO A 278 -17.06 -16.42 -6.72
C PRO A 278 -17.31 -14.90 -6.83
N GLU A 279 -17.53 -14.20 -5.72
CA GLU A 279 -17.80 -12.75 -5.67
C GLU A 279 -16.53 -11.91 -5.55
N GLY A 280 -15.39 -12.53 -5.30
CA GLY A 280 -14.12 -11.86 -5.23
C GLY A 280 -13.56 -11.52 -6.61
N ARG A 281 -12.51 -10.70 -6.63
CA ARG A 281 -11.85 -10.24 -7.87
C ARG A 281 -10.42 -10.76 -7.97
N THR A 282 -9.96 -10.98 -9.19
CA THR A 282 -8.55 -11.18 -9.50
C THR A 282 -8.02 -9.94 -10.17
N LEU A 283 -6.94 -9.37 -9.64
CA LEU A 283 -6.21 -8.28 -10.28
C LEU A 283 -4.82 -8.79 -10.67
N VAL A 284 -4.34 -8.36 -11.83
CA VAL A 284 -2.95 -8.61 -12.26
C VAL A 284 -2.29 -7.26 -12.46
N LEU A 285 -1.38 -6.91 -11.55
CA LEU A 285 -0.80 -5.58 -11.45
C LEU A 285 0.72 -5.64 -11.56
N GLY A 286 1.31 -4.57 -12.09
CA GLY A 286 2.75 -4.33 -12.06
C GLY A 286 3.19 -3.67 -10.76
N ILE A 287 4.51 -3.46 -10.66
CA ILE A 287 5.12 -2.68 -9.58
C ILE A 287 4.91 -1.20 -9.89
N GLY A 288 4.28 -0.47 -8.96
CA GLY A 288 3.93 0.94 -9.11
C GLY A 288 5.08 1.89 -8.81
N GLU A 289 4.97 3.10 -9.34
CA GLU A 289 5.76 4.25 -8.91
C GLU A 289 5.22 4.80 -7.58
N GLY A 290 6.03 5.55 -6.83
CA GLY A 290 5.54 6.34 -5.71
C GLY A 290 4.58 7.44 -6.19
N TYR A 291 3.98 8.20 -5.29
CA TYR A 291 3.07 9.25 -5.71
C TYR A 291 3.71 10.19 -6.74
N PHE A 292 2.92 10.65 -7.69
CA PHE A 292 3.37 11.60 -8.71
C PHE A 292 2.25 12.54 -9.13
N TRP A 293 2.66 13.65 -9.75
CA TRP A 293 1.75 14.66 -10.29
C TRP A 293 1.75 14.58 -11.81
N LYS A 294 0.56 14.71 -12.42
CA LYS A 294 0.40 14.75 -13.86
C LYS A 294 -0.44 15.96 -14.25
N GLU A 295 0.07 16.76 -15.19
CA GLU A 295 -0.66 17.90 -15.72
C GLU A 295 -1.98 17.43 -16.34
N THR A 296 -3.07 18.10 -15.99
CA THR A 296 -4.35 17.90 -16.65
C THR A 296 -4.30 18.59 -18.00
N CYS A 297 -4.25 17.83 -19.11
CA CYS A 297 -4.51 18.40 -20.41
C CYS A 297 -5.93 18.98 -20.41
N ARG A 298 -6.08 20.30 -20.34
CA ARG A 298 -7.35 20.91 -20.72
C ARG A 298 -7.54 20.66 -22.21
N PRO A 299 -8.70 20.18 -22.68
CA PRO A 299 -9.01 20.32 -24.09
C PRO A 299 -8.96 21.82 -24.40
N SER A 300 -8.19 22.15 -25.45
CA SER A 300 -8.17 23.52 -25.96
C SER A 300 -9.60 23.99 -26.23
N PRO A 301 -9.94 25.27 -25.88
CA PRO A 301 -11.27 25.81 -26.06
C PRO A 301 -11.73 25.79 -27.52
#